data_2aa4799e59c8e4c3868cb82563b88ac1
#
_entry.id   2aa4799e59c8e4c3868cb82563b88ac1
#
_cell.length_a   1.000
_cell.length_b   1.000
_cell.length_c   1.000
_cell.angle_alpha   90.00
_cell.angle_beta   90.00
_cell.angle_gamma   90.00
#
_symmetry.space_group_name_H-M   'P 1'
#
loop_
_entity.id
_entity.type
_entity.pdbx_description
1 polymer ?
#
loop_
_entity_poly.entity_id
_entity_poly.type
_entity_poly.pdbx_seq_one_letter_code
_entity_poly.pdbx_strand_id
1 'polypeptide(L)'
;MKEYKNKIIVKTIELFLIILLYNIVGSTSIFPFVLSLALYNIFSSCFSSLSFKKNFDEYKDNYFKFKFLKVSLLSVCSIGAIFLILSLLINDISSHILKLSDMFPVFFMMGVSLLYLPFINIINDYLNSTKRIKKSRVLNNLKVLLESILLITISIFSFKILKVSIPWKNAILYLPKILTMIIISIIFFIIIKKDRYSPIKNDISINKNNYYQELKKVLTNSYYKSIINIVKNSYYYISIIFIYLILSTRYYYAINIIEENITFVYFYFLFLINYLIEIINYLLKKLIKPDNITDYLYNIVKIMLPIAIILSAISPLICKIVFNNPDKSVYLTMLNFMAITIALYNITIDNIKSRKILHISLLIGLLSKVIITIPLINAFYRMGYNLIYGDITSSIISITISIVIGYISAKNKSPKGAKYLDKILNILYENIILAIILIILEFIVPIDTTSYLKSLLLIVLYLSISYGYFKIKKKYIE
;
A
#
# COMPACT_ATOMS: atom_id res chain seq x y z
N MET A 1 1.36 -21.51 -7.79
CA MET A 1 2.67 -21.38 -7.11
C MET A 1 3.64 -20.46 -7.86
N LYS A 2 3.92 -20.68 -9.14
CA LYS A 2 4.86 -19.86 -9.96
C LYS A 2 4.51 -18.37 -10.01
N GLU A 3 3.22 -18.03 -10.05
CA GLU A 3 2.71 -16.65 -10.11
C GLU A 3 2.99 -15.83 -8.84
N TYR A 4 2.80 -16.46 -7.68
CA TYR A 4 3.06 -15.81 -6.40
C TYR A 4 4.57 -15.65 -6.11
N LYS A 5 5.38 -16.64 -6.55
CA LYS A 5 6.85 -16.54 -6.43
C LYS A 5 7.38 -15.32 -7.21
N ASN A 6 6.87 -15.12 -8.44
CA ASN A 6 7.23 -13.95 -9.23
C ASN A 6 6.79 -12.62 -8.57
N LYS A 7 5.60 -12.60 -7.95
CA LYS A 7 5.11 -11.41 -7.24
C LYS A 7 6.00 -11.04 -6.05
N ILE A 8 6.44 -12.04 -5.27
CA ILE A 8 7.36 -11.80 -4.15
C ILE A 8 8.71 -11.27 -4.66
N ILE A 9 9.27 -11.87 -5.71
CA ILE A 9 10.55 -11.40 -6.28
C ILE A 9 10.44 -9.94 -6.71
N VAL A 10 9.37 -9.58 -7.42
CA VAL A 10 9.13 -8.21 -7.87
C VAL A 10 9.04 -7.25 -6.67
N LYS A 11 8.33 -7.62 -5.62
CA LYS A 11 8.20 -6.81 -4.41
C LYS A 11 9.50 -6.69 -3.61
N THR A 12 10.32 -7.74 -3.62
CA THR A 12 11.67 -7.68 -3.00
C THR A 12 12.56 -6.69 -3.75
N ILE A 13 12.47 -6.67 -5.08
CA ILE A 13 13.17 -5.68 -5.90
C ILE A 13 12.66 -4.26 -5.57
N GLU A 14 11.35 -4.04 -5.52
CA GLU A 14 10.78 -2.73 -5.13
C GLU A 14 11.29 -2.27 -3.75
N LEU A 15 11.35 -3.18 -2.77
CA LEU A 15 11.86 -2.87 -1.43
C LEU A 15 13.33 -2.42 -1.49
N PHE A 16 14.18 -3.19 -2.17
CA PHE A 16 15.59 -2.84 -2.33
C PHE A 16 15.78 -1.48 -2.98
N LEU A 17 14.94 -1.16 -3.97
CA LEU A 17 15.00 0.10 -4.69
C LEU A 17 14.56 1.30 -3.84
N ILE A 18 13.61 1.14 -2.93
CA ILE A 18 13.21 2.20 -1.99
C ILE A 18 14.32 2.47 -0.97
N ILE A 19 15.02 1.42 -0.52
CA ILE A 19 16.20 1.59 0.32
C ILE A 19 17.29 2.39 -0.41
N LEU A 20 17.55 2.06 -1.68
CA LEU A 20 18.48 2.83 -2.50
C LEU A 20 18.02 4.29 -2.69
N LEU A 21 16.71 4.52 -2.87
CA LEU A 21 16.15 5.85 -2.99
C LEU A 21 16.46 6.71 -1.75
N TYR A 22 16.33 6.14 -0.55
CA TYR A 22 16.70 6.82 0.69
C TYR A 22 18.16 7.29 0.68
N ASN A 23 19.08 6.43 0.27
CA ASN A 23 20.51 6.75 0.21
C ASN A 23 20.87 7.81 -0.85
N ILE A 24 20.04 7.96 -1.88
CA ILE A 24 20.23 8.94 -2.97
C ILE A 24 19.65 10.30 -2.59
N VAL A 25 18.43 10.31 -2.05
CA VAL A 25 17.60 11.50 -1.89
C VAL A 25 17.58 12.02 -0.46
N GLY A 26 17.64 11.12 0.53
CA GLY A 26 17.41 11.44 1.93
C GLY A 26 15.92 11.48 2.30
N SER A 27 15.61 11.89 3.54
CA SER A 27 14.27 11.88 4.09
C SER A 27 13.50 13.20 3.94
N THR A 28 14.18 14.33 4.09
CA THR A 28 13.53 15.67 4.07
C THR A 28 13.20 16.14 2.66
N SER A 29 14.12 15.96 1.73
CA SER A 29 13.96 16.47 0.36
C SER A 29 12.91 15.74 -0.48
N ILE A 30 12.41 14.57 -0.03
CA ILE A 30 11.40 13.77 -0.74
C ILE A 30 9.97 14.00 -0.22
N PHE A 31 9.77 14.79 0.84
CA PHE A 31 8.46 15.01 1.44
C PHE A 31 7.38 15.48 0.46
N PRO A 32 7.64 16.42 -0.48
CA PRO A 32 6.65 16.82 -1.48
C PRO A 32 6.13 15.66 -2.32
N PHE A 33 7.00 14.72 -2.70
CA PHE A 33 6.60 13.51 -3.40
C PHE A 33 5.77 12.58 -2.51
N VAL A 34 6.12 12.41 -1.23
CA VAL A 34 5.38 11.55 -0.28
C VAL A 34 3.96 12.05 -0.07
N LEU A 35 3.77 13.36 0.11
CA LEU A 35 2.45 13.97 0.25
C LEU A 35 1.61 13.76 -1.02
N SER A 36 2.16 14.05 -2.18
CA SER A 36 1.45 13.87 -3.44
C SER A 36 1.20 12.38 -3.76
N LEU A 37 2.11 11.48 -3.36
CA LEU A 37 1.94 10.03 -3.54
C LEU A 37 0.79 9.47 -2.71
N ALA A 38 0.56 10.00 -1.51
CA ALA A 38 -0.59 9.62 -0.70
C ALA A 38 -1.91 9.96 -1.41
N LEU A 39 -2.01 11.16 -2.01
CA LEU A 39 -3.15 11.54 -2.87
C LEU A 39 -3.23 10.70 -4.16
N TYR A 40 -2.11 10.47 -4.80
CA TYR A 40 -2.05 9.59 -5.97
C TYR A 40 -2.65 8.22 -5.66
N ASN A 41 -2.35 7.66 -4.49
CA ASN A 41 -2.88 6.36 -4.07
C ASN A 41 -4.41 6.39 -3.87
N ILE A 42 -4.98 7.50 -3.39
CA ILE A 42 -6.43 7.68 -3.29
C ILE A 42 -7.05 7.69 -4.70
N PHE A 43 -6.56 8.54 -5.60
CA PHE A 43 -7.10 8.65 -6.96
C PHE A 43 -6.87 7.38 -7.78
N SER A 44 -5.70 6.75 -7.67
CA SER A 44 -5.39 5.50 -8.36
C SER A 44 -6.31 4.35 -7.93
N SER A 45 -6.81 4.39 -6.71
CA SER A 45 -7.73 3.37 -6.20
C SER A 45 -9.10 3.41 -6.90
N CYS A 46 -9.50 4.57 -7.43
CA CYS A 46 -10.70 4.69 -8.26
C CYS A 46 -10.55 3.86 -9.56
N PHE A 47 -9.36 3.89 -10.15
CA PHE A 47 -9.08 3.18 -11.40
C PHE A 47 -8.81 1.69 -11.18
N SER A 48 -8.13 1.33 -10.09
CA SER A 48 -7.75 -0.07 -9.80
C SER A 48 -8.96 -1.01 -9.66
N SER A 49 -10.12 -0.46 -9.35
CA SER A 49 -11.37 -1.21 -9.22
C SER A 49 -12.12 -1.39 -10.53
N LEU A 50 -11.78 -0.61 -11.58
CA LEU A 50 -12.41 -0.73 -12.89
C LEU A 50 -12.01 -2.06 -13.54
N SER A 51 -12.98 -2.88 -13.90
CA SER A 51 -12.76 -4.11 -14.65
C SER A 51 -13.67 -4.16 -15.87
N PHE A 52 -13.03 -4.24 -17.02
CA PHE A 52 -13.68 -4.30 -18.33
C PHE A 52 -13.77 -5.75 -18.85
N LYS A 53 -13.21 -6.72 -18.12
CA LYS A 53 -13.10 -8.10 -18.58
C LYS A 53 -14.45 -8.70 -18.99
N LYS A 54 -15.49 -8.56 -18.15
CA LYS A 54 -16.81 -9.09 -18.45
C LYS A 54 -17.38 -8.53 -19.75
N ASN A 55 -17.25 -7.22 -19.95
CA ASN A 55 -17.72 -6.55 -21.16
C ASN A 55 -16.94 -7.00 -22.39
N PHE A 56 -15.61 -7.18 -22.30
CA PHE A 56 -14.86 -7.78 -23.39
C PHE A 56 -15.25 -9.21 -23.69
N ASP A 57 -15.62 -10.00 -22.68
CA ASP A 57 -16.00 -11.40 -22.84
C ASP A 57 -17.40 -11.56 -23.51
N GLU A 58 -18.25 -10.52 -23.48
CA GLU A 58 -19.54 -10.50 -24.21
C GLU A 58 -19.34 -10.50 -25.73
N TYR A 59 -18.22 -9.96 -26.22
CA TYR A 59 -17.90 -9.97 -27.64
C TYR A 59 -17.13 -11.25 -28.03
N LYS A 60 -17.63 -12.00 -29.02
CA LYS A 60 -16.97 -13.23 -29.50
C LYS A 60 -15.72 -12.91 -30.30
N ASP A 61 -15.78 -11.87 -31.17
CA ASP A 61 -14.71 -11.57 -32.12
C ASP A 61 -13.72 -10.52 -31.57
N ASN A 62 -12.43 -10.73 -31.83
CA ASN A 62 -11.37 -9.82 -31.42
C ASN A 62 -11.48 -8.46 -32.05
N TYR A 63 -12.08 -8.35 -33.25
CA TYR A 63 -12.33 -7.07 -33.91
C TYR A 63 -13.28 -6.17 -33.13
N PHE A 64 -14.41 -6.73 -32.63
CA PHE A 64 -15.34 -5.99 -31.79
C PHE A 64 -14.76 -5.65 -30.43
N LYS A 65 -13.98 -6.56 -29.84
CA LYS A 65 -13.21 -6.26 -28.63
C LYS A 65 -12.25 -5.07 -28.84
N PHE A 66 -11.61 -5.00 -30.02
CA PHE A 66 -10.73 -3.89 -30.37
C PHE A 66 -11.48 -2.56 -30.56
N LYS A 67 -12.67 -2.57 -31.17
CA LYS A 67 -13.53 -1.37 -31.24
C LYS A 67 -13.93 -0.88 -29.84
N PHE A 68 -14.39 -1.79 -28.98
CA PHE A 68 -14.74 -1.48 -27.60
C PHE A 68 -13.52 -0.95 -26.80
N LEU A 69 -12.33 -1.52 -27.03
CA LEU A 69 -11.08 -1.05 -26.43
C LEU A 69 -10.83 0.45 -26.72
N LYS A 70 -11.01 0.90 -27.97
CA LYS A 70 -10.82 2.31 -28.32
C LYS A 70 -11.75 3.24 -27.56
N VAL A 71 -13.04 2.87 -27.47
CA VAL A 71 -14.04 3.66 -26.74
C VAL A 71 -13.72 3.67 -25.25
N SER A 72 -13.35 2.52 -24.68
CA SER A 72 -12.96 2.41 -23.27
C SER A 72 -11.75 3.27 -22.93
N LEU A 73 -10.71 3.27 -23.78
CA LEU A 73 -9.53 4.11 -23.60
C LEU A 73 -9.87 5.59 -23.60
N LEU A 74 -10.68 6.06 -24.58
CA LEU A 74 -11.10 7.47 -24.64
C LEU A 74 -11.90 7.90 -23.41
N SER A 75 -12.85 7.08 -22.98
CA SER A 75 -13.69 7.40 -21.81
C SER A 75 -12.89 7.43 -20.50
N VAL A 76 -11.89 6.57 -20.39
CA VAL A 76 -11.05 6.54 -19.19
C VAL A 76 -10.01 7.66 -19.18
N CYS A 77 -9.55 8.11 -20.38
CA CYS A 77 -8.73 9.32 -20.49
C CYS A 77 -9.49 10.56 -20.01
N SER A 78 -10.79 10.69 -20.35
CA SER A 78 -11.59 11.83 -19.87
C SER A 78 -11.73 11.85 -18.35
N ILE A 79 -11.88 10.69 -17.71
CA ILE A 79 -11.88 10.58 -16.24
C ILE A 79 -10.50 10.96 -15.68
N GLY A 80 -9.41 10.51 -16.31
CA GLY A 80 -8.04 10.89 -15.93
C GLY A 80 -7.82 12.40 -16.01
N ALA A 81 -8.38 13.08 -17.04
CA ALA A 81 -8.31 14.53 -17.17
C ALA A 81 -9.04 15.24 -16.01
N ILE A 82 -10.18 14.72 -15.54
CA ILE A 82 -10.86 15.26 -14.36
C ILE A 82 -9.96 15.16 -13.12
N PHE A 83 -9.28 14.02 -12.91
CA PHE A 83 -8.36 13.87 -11.78
C PHE A 83 -7.11 14.76 -11.90
N LEU A 84 -6.65 15.07 -13.11
CA LEU A 84 -5.60 16.06 -13.30
C LEU A 84 -6.08 17.44 -12.82
N ILE A 85 -7.28 17.88 -13.22
CA ILE A 85 -7.85 19.15 -12.78
C ILE A 85 -8.01 19.14 -11.25
N LEU A 86 -8.55 18.06 -10.67
CA LEU A 86 -8.69 17.93 -9.21
C LEU A 86 -7.34 17.99 -8.51
N SER A 87 -6.27 17.40 -9.07
CA SER A 87 -4.94 17.46 -8.48
C SER A 87 -4.40 18.90 -8.42
N LEU A 88 -4.69 19.72 -9.43
CA LEU A 88 -4.31 21.14 -9.44
C LEU A 88 -5.10 21.95 -8.42
N LEU A 89 -6.41 21.71 -8.30
CA LEU A 89 -7.23 22.36 -7.26
C LEU A 89 -6.77 22.00 -5.85
N ILE A 90 -6.40 20.75 -5.61
CA ILE A 90 -5.87 20.30 -4.31
C ILE A 90 -4.50 20.92 -4.04
N ASN A 91 -3.68 21.19 -5.07
CA ASN A 91 -2.43 21.92 -4.90
C ASN A 91 -2.69 23.28 -4.22
N ASP A 92 -3.62 24.09 -4.73
CA ASP A 92 -3.91 25.39 -4.16
C ASP A 92 -4.37 25.29 -2.70
N ILE A 93 -5.26 24.34 -2.41
CA ILE A 93 -5.73 24.08 -1.05
C ILE A 93 -4.57 23.64 -0.15
N SER A 94 -3.73 22.71 -0.60
CA SER A 94 -2.62 22.17 0.18
C SER A 94 -1.54 23.22 0.44
N SER A 95 -1.20 24.05 -0.55
CA SER A 95 -0.22 25.11 -0.41
C SER A 95 -0.65 26.17 0.61
N HIS A 96 -1.95 26.55 0.60
CA HIS A 96 -2.49 27.48 1.58
C HIS A 96 -2.57 26.90 3.00
N ILE A 97 -3.08 25.66 3.14
CA ILE A 97 -3.27 25.03 4.45
C ILE A 97 -1.94 24.65 5.09
N LEU A 98 -1.04 24.03 4.32
CA LEU A 98 0.23 23.51 4.84
C LEU A 98 1.35 24.55 4.78
N LYS A 99 1.09 25.74 4.23
CA LYS A 99 2.10 26.81 4.03
C LYS A 99 3.35 26.32 3.30
N LEU A 100 3.17 25.35 2.38
CA LEU A 100 4.25 24.79 1.57
C LEU A 100 4.46 25.68 0.34
N SER A 101 5.70 26.04 0.08
CA SER A 101 6.05 26.83 -1.10
C SER A 101 5.93 25.97 -2.36
N ASP A 102 5.21 26.48 -3.34
CA ASP A 102 5.16 26.04 -4.75
C ASP A 102 5.21 24.53 -5.00
N MET A 103 4.17 23.82 -4.57
CA MET A 103 3.99 22.38 -4.81
C MET A 103 3.42 22.06 -6.22
N PHE A 104 3.10 23.10 -7.01
CA PHE A 104 2.48 22.97 -8.32
C PHE A 104 3.17 21.93 -9.23
N PRO A 105 4.51 21.92 -9.40
CA PRO A 105 5.16 20.96 -10.30
C PRO A 105 4.88 19.50 -9.93
N VAL A 106 4.85 19.20 -8.61
CA VAL A 106 4.65 17.86 -8.09
C VAL A 106 3.21 17.39 -8.35
N PHE A 107 2.22 18.23 -8.03
CA PHE A 107 0.81 17.90 -8.24
C PHE A 107 0.45 17.83 -9.72
N PHE A 108 1.06 18.69 -10.57
CA PHE A 108 0.89 18.62 -12.02
C PHE A 108 1.39 17.28 -12.57
N MET A 109 2.64 16.88 -12.24
CA MET A 109 3.21 15.62 -12.74
C MET A 109 2.49 14.40 -12.14
N MET A 110 2.01 14.48 -10.91
CA MET A 110 1.10 13.49 -10.32
C MET A 110 -0.17 13.35 -11.18
N GLY A 111 -0.83 14.46 -11.49
CA GLY A 111 -2.04 14.48 -12.33
C GLY A 111 -1.80 13.90 -13.72
N VAL A 112 -0.68 14.27 -14.38
CA VAL A 112 -0.28 13.68 -15.67
C VAL A 112 -0.09 12.16 -15.55
N SER A 113 0.52 11.67 -14.47
CA SER A 113 0.69 10.23 -14.26
C SER A 113 -0.65 9.49 -14.06
N LEU A 114 -1.67 10.17 -13.52
CA LEU A 114 -3.02 9.62 -13.36
C LEU A 114 -3.75 9.47 -14.70
N LEU A 115 -3.45 10.28 -15.72
CA LEU A 115 -4.01 10.12 -17.07
C LEU A 115 -3.71 8.75 -17.68
N TYR A 116 -2.51 8.23 -17.43
CA TYR A 116 -2.03 6.98 -18.03
C TYR A 116 -2.35 5.74 -17.19
N LEU A 117 -2.64 5.91 -15.92
CA LEU A 117 -2.85 4.77 -14.99
C LEU A 117 -3.96 3.79 -15.44
N PRO A 118 -5.12 4.26 -15.90
CA PRO A 118 -6.22 3.37 -16.28
C PRO A 118 -5.91 2.48 -17.49
N PHE A 119 -4.96 2.88 -18.33
CA PHE A 119 -4.60 2.12 -19.52
C PHE A 119 -4.15 0.71 -19.20
N ILE A 120 -3.37 0.52 -18.14
CA ILE A 120 -2.84 -0.81 -17.79
C ILE A 120 -3.96 -1.80 -17.43
N ASN A 121 -5.02 -1.34 -16.76
CA ASN A 121 -6.13 -2.20 -16.39
C ASN A 121 -6.91 -2.66 -17.64
N ILE A 122 -7.19 -1.72 -18.55
CA ILE A 122 -7.87 -2.01 -19.82
C ILE A 122 -7.02 -2.94 -20.68
N ILE A 123 -5.70 -2.70 -20.76
CA ILE A 123 -4.75 -3.57 -21.48
C ILE A 123 -4.79 -5.00 -20.92
N ASN A 124 -4.74 -5.15 -19.59
CA ASN A 124 -4.76 -6.46 -18.95
C ASN A 124 -6.09 -7.18 -19.18
N ASP A 125 -7.21 -6.48 -19.05
CA ASP A 125 -8.54 -7.04 -19.26
C ASP A 125 -8.75 -7.46 -20.71
N TYR A 126 -8.29 -6.65 -21.67
CA TYR A 126 -8.31 -7.00 -23.10
C TYR A 126 -7.48 -8.25 -23.40
N LEU A 127 -6.23 -8.31 -22.93
CA LEU A 127 -5.36 -9.47 -23.16
C LEU A 127 -5.91 -10.74 -22.50
N ASN A 128 -6.52 -10.60 -21.33
CA ASN A 128 -7.15 -11.74 -20.64
C ASN A 128 -8.39 -12.25 -21.39
N SER A 129 -9.23 -11.34 -21.91
CA SER A 129 -10.43 -11.69 -22.69
C SER A 129 -10.10 -12.31 -24.05
N THR A 130 -8.95 -11.93 -24.64
CA THR A 130 -8.43 -12.53 -25.89
C THR A 130 -7.57 -13.78 -25.66
N LYS A 131 -7.64 -14.39 -24.48
CA LYS A 131 -6.88 -15.59 -24.04
C LYS A 131 -5.35 -15.41 -24.08
N ARG A 132 -4.85 -14.18 -24.09
CA ARG A 132 -3.40 -13.85 -24.08
C ARG A 132 -2.85 -13.62 -22.67
N ILE A 133 -3.26 -14.45 -21.71
CA ILE A 133 -2.95 -14.30 -20.27
C ILE A 133 -1.43 -14.28 -20.01
N LYS A 134 -0.65 -15.09 -20.73
CA LYS A 134 0.83 -15.09 -20.60
C LYS A 134 1.41 -13.72 -20.96
N LYS A 135 0.93 -13.07 -22.03
CA LYS A 135 1.39 -11.74 -22.46
C LYS A 135 1.00 -10.65 -21.45
N SER A 136 -0.22 -10.71 -20.90
CA SER A 136 -0.65 -9.79 -19.83
C SER A 136 0.29 -9.85 -18.61
N ARG A 137 0.66 -11.07 -18.18
CA ARG A 137 1.59 -11.25 -17.05
C ARG A 137 3.00 -10.69 -17.34
N VAL A 138 3.51 -10.97 -18.56
CA VAL A 138 4.82 -10.44 -18.97
C VAL A 138 4.82 -8.93 -18.97
N LEU A 139 3.78 -8.29 -19.52
CA LEU A 139 3.66 -6.83 -19.52
C LEU A 139 3.58 -6.24 -18.11
N ASN A 140 2.85 -6.89 -17.19
CA ASN A 140 2.80 -6.43 -15.79
C ASN A 140 4.14 -6.53 -15.08
N ASN A 141 4.87 -7.64 -15.27
CA ASN A 141 6.22 -7.78 -14.69
C ASN A 141 7.20 -6.77 -15.31
N LEU A 142 7.14 -6.60 -16.62
CA LEU A 142 7.96 -5.62 -17.33
C LEU A 142 7.67 -4.18 -16.83
N LYS A 143 6.39 -3.84 -16.63
CA LYS A 143 5.99 -2.56 -16.05
C LYS A 143 6.72 -2.29 -14.73
N VAL A 144 6.62 -3.24 -13.79
CA VAL A 144 7.21 -3.05 -12.45
C VAL A 144 8.73 -2.92 -12.53
N LEU A 145 9.39 -3.76 -13.32
CA LEU A 145 10.84 -3.71 -13.48
C LEU A 145 11.29 -2.39 -14.13
N LEU A 146 10.64 -1.96 -15.21
CA LEU A 146 10.97 -0.70 -15.87
C LEU A 146 10.73 0.51 -14.96
N GLU A 147 9.58 0.55 -14.28
CA GLU A 147 9.25 1.64 -13.35
C GLU A 147 10.30 1.74 -12.24
N SER A 148 10.74 0.61 -11.72
CA SER A 148 11.72 0.53 -10.66
C SER A 148 13.12 0.99 -11.13
N ILE A 149 13.60 0.49 -12.26
CA ILE A 149 14.91 0.89 -12.82
C ILE A 149 14.91 2.38 -13.16
N LEU A 150 13.85 2.86 -13.83
CA LEU A 150 13.71 4.27 -14.18
C LEU A 150 13.63 5.16 -12.95
N LEU A 151 13.00 4.70 -11.86
CA LEU A 151 12.90 5.47 -10.61
C LEU A 151 14.30 5.75 -10.04
N ILE A 152 15.19 4.77 -10.01
CA ILE A 152 16.56 4.97 -9.52
C ILE A 152 17.34 5.89 -10.44
N THR A 153 17.36 5.59 -11.74
CA THR A 153 18.17 6.36 -12.69
C THR A 153 17.72 7.82 -12.73
N ILE A 154 16.43 8.06 -12.72
CA ILE A 154 15.84 9.41 -12.71
C ILE A 154 16.07 10.09 -11.35
N SER A 155 16.03 9.36 -10.23
CA SER A 155 16.33 9.94 -8.91
C SER A 155 17.78 10.40 -8.82
N ILE A 156 18.74 9.61 -9.30
CA ILE A 156 20.15 10.01 -9.35
C ILE A 156 20.29 11.27 -10.20
N PHE A 157 19.68 11.28 -11.38
CA PHE A 157 19.74 12.41 -12.29
C PHE A 157 19.12 13.67 -11.67
N SER A 158 17.91 13.54 -11.09
CA SER A 158 17.16 14.66 -10.51
C SER A 158 17.83 15.27 -9.29
N PHE A 159 18.30 14.45 -8.35
CA PHE A 159 18.81 14.95 -7.07
C PHE A 159 20.32 15.23 -7.05
N LYS A 160 21.13 14.53 -7.87
CA LYS A 160 22.58 14.71 -7.89
C LYS A 160 23.08 15.57 -9.04
N ILE A 161 22.39 15.58 -10.18
CA ILE A 161 22.89 16.26 -11.38
C ILE A 161 22.12 17.55 -11.64
N LEU A 162 20.78 17.54 -11.56
CA LEU A 162 19.96 18.70 -11.85
C LEU A 162 20.05 19.77 -10.76
N LYS A 163 20.32 21.01 -11.15
CA LYS A 163 20.31 22.20 -10.30
C LYS A 163 18.95 22.92 -10.34
N VAL A 164 17.87 22.19 -10.05
CA VAL A 164 16.50 22.75 -9.98
C VAL A 164 15.98 22.75 -8.55
N SER A 165 14.91 23.49 -8.29
CA SER A 165 14.28 23.54 -6.96
C SER A 165 13.77 22.16 -6.49
N ILE A 166 13.63 21.98 -5.18
CA ILE A 166 13.15 20.73 -4.57
C ILE A 166 11.80 20.28 -5.14
N PRO A 167 10.78 21.13 -5.34
CA PRO A 167 9.51 20.71 -5.94
C PRO A 167 9.68 20.11 -7.34
N TRP A 168 10.50 20.72 -8.20
CA TRP A 168 10.79 20.16 -9.53
C TRP A 168 11.52 18.82 -9.47
N LYS A 169 12.49 18.66 -8.56
CA LYS A 169 13.16 17.37 -8.34
C LYS A 169 12.15 16.27 -7.98
N ASN A 170 11.21 16.59 -7.11
CA ASN A 170 10.15 15.66 -6.70
C ASN A 170 9.12 15.40 -7.81
N ALA A 171 8.79 16.40 -8.62
CA ALA A 171 7.91 16.25 -9.77
C ALA A 171 8.47 15.23 -10.78
N ILE A 172 9.76 15.29 -11.02
CA ILE A 172 10.49 14.38 -11.93
C ILE A 172 10.39 12.92 -11.47
N LEU A 173 10.17 12.62 -10.18
CA LEU A 173 9.95 11.26 -9.67
C LEU A 173 8.66 10.58 -10.19
N TYR A 174 7.76 11.32 -10.84
CA TYR A 174 6.60 10.75 -11.53
C TYR A 174 6.92 10.32 -12.98
N LEU A 175 8.01 10.80 -13.59
CA LEU A 175 8.41 10.41 -14.95
C LEU A 175 8.56 8.90 -15.15
N PRO A 176 9.13 8.11 -14.21
CA PRO A 176 9.20 6.66 -14.34
C PRO A 176 7.85 6.03 -14.63
N LYS A 177 6.78 6.47 -13.94
CA LYS A 177 5.42 5.96 -14.14
C LYS A 177 4.90 6.30 -15.53
N ILE A 178 5.09 7.53 -15.98
CA ILE A 178 4.64 8.02 -17.28
C ILE A 178 5.37 7.28 -18.41
N LEU A 179 6.71 7.26 -18.38
CA LEU A 179 7.54 6.61 -19.39
C LEU A 179 7.25 5.11 -19.50
N THR A 180 7.14 4.43 -18.35
CA THR A 180 6.81 3.01 -18.32
C THR A 180 5.45 2.74 -18.98
N MET A 181 4.44 3.57 -18.72
CA MET A 181 3.12 3.41 -19.31
C MET A 181 3.14 3.64 -20.82
N ILE A 182 3.90 4.62 -21.31
CA ILE A 182 4.08 4.86 -22.74
C ILE A 182 4.72 3.64 -23.41
N ILE A 183 5.82 3.11 -22.83
CA ILE A 183 6.52 1.92 -23.37
C ILE A 183 5.57 0.72 -23.40
N ILE A 184 4.87 0.43 -22.31
CA ILE A 184 3.92 -0.68 -22.22
C ILE A 184 2.79 -0.53 -23.25
N SER A 185 2.27 0.69 -23.45
CA SER A 185 1.23 0.95 -24.45
C SER A 185 1.72 0.70 -25.87
N ILE A 186 2.95 1.10 -26.20
CA ILE A 186 3.55 0.82 -27.51
C ILE A 186 3.67 -0.70 -27.74
N ILE A 187 4.24 -1.43 -26.77
CA ILE A 187 4.37 -2.89 -26.86
C ILE A 187 2.99 -3.55 -27.00
N PHE A 188 2.01 -3.10 -26.23
CA PHE A 188 0.65 -3.61 -26.33
C PHE A 188 0.05 -3.40 -27.73
N PHE A 189 0.15 -2.20 -28.32
CA PHE A 189 -0.37 -1.94 -29.66
C PHE A 189 0.32 -2.77 -30.74
N ILE A 190 1.60 -3.10 -30.57
CA ILE A 190 2.30 -4.04 -31.47
C ILE A 190 1.70 -5.46 -31.34
N ILE A 191 1.43 -5.90 -30.11
CA ILE A 191 0.85 -7.24 -29.83
C ILE A 191 -0.52 -7.42 -30.46
N ILE A 192 -1.35 -6.36 -30.47
CA ILE A 192 -2.73 -6.43 -30.95
C ILE A 192 -2.91 -5.94 -32.40
N LYS A 193 -1.82 -5.66 -33.11
CA LYS A 193 -1.87 -5.12 -34.49
C LYS A 193 -2.78 -5.97 -35.41
N LYS A 194 -2.75 -7.30 -35.23
CA LYS A 194 -3.57 -8.24 -36.03
C LYS A 194 -5.08 -8.15 -35.74
N ASP A 195 -5.48 -7.70 -34.55
CA ASP A 195 -6.88 -7.65 -34.14
C ASP A 195 -7.65 -6.47 -34.78
N ARG A 196 -6.94 -5.60 -35.52
CA ARG A 196 -7.54 -4.46 -36.23
C ARG A 196 -8.30 -4.88 -37.49
N TYR A 197 -8.02 -6.06 -38.05
CA TYR A 197 -8.57 -6.52 -39.29
C TYR A 197 -9.67 -7.55 -39.03
N SER A 198 -10.86 -7.31 -39.61
CA SER A 198 -11.93 -8.31 -39.60
C SER A 198 -11.73 -9.27 -40.79
N PRO A 199 -11.81 -10.59 -40.56
CA PRO A 199 -11.86 -11.56 -41.63
C PRO A 199 -13.21 -11.57 -42.37
N ILE A 200 -14.26 -10.94 -41.83
CA ILE A 200 -15.61 -10.98 -42.36
C ILE A 200 -16.08 -9.55 -42.71
N LYS A 201 -16.46 -9.36 -43.99
CA LYS A 201 -17.02 -8.08 -44.54
C LYS A 201 -18.44 -7.75 -44.07
N ASN A 202 -19.01 -8.45 -43.11
CA ASN A 202 -20.36 -8.14 -42.63
C ASN A 202 -20.31 -6.90 -41.71
N ASP A 203 -20.69 -5.77 -42.28
CA ASP A 203 -20.99 -4.53 -41.59
C ASP A 203 -22.21 -4.69 -40.67
N ILE A 204 -22.04 -5.40 -39.55
CA ILE A 204 -22.96 -5.26 -38.44
C ILE A 204 -22.63 -3.88 -37.85
N SER A 205 -23.50 -2.91 -38.15
CA SER A 205 -23.46 -1.58 -37.54
C SER A 205 -23.64 -1.73 -36.03
N ILE A 206 -22.53 -1.85 -35.30
CA ILE A 206 -22.60 -1.88 -33.86
C ILE A 206 -22.97 -0.48 -33.41
N ASN A 207 -24.16 -0.36 -32.87
CA ASN A 207 -24.74 0.91 -32.44
C ASN A 207 -23.84 1.52 -31.35
N LYS A 208 -23.34 2.75 -31.55
CA LYS A 208 -22.50 3.47 -30.58
C LYS A 208 -23.15 3.53 -29.18
N ASN A 209 -24.47 3.52 -29.14
CA ASN A 209 -25.24 3.54 -27.90
C ASN A 209 -24.99 2.31 -27.00
N ASN A 210 -24.70 1.14 -27.60
CA ASN A 210 -24.42 -0.08 -26.83
C ASN A 210 -23.07 0.05 -26.06
N TYR A 211 -22.03 0.63 -26.68
CA TYR A 211 -20.75 0.82 -26.01
C TYR A 211 -20.84 1.79 -24.83
N TYR A 212 -21.63 2.86 -24.97
CA TYR A 212 -21.84 3.82 -23.91
C TYR A 212 -22.58 3.22 -22.71
N GLN A 213 -23.61 2.41 -22.96
CA GLN A 213 -24.33 1.69 -21.93
C GLN A 213 -23.45 0.69 -21.18
N GLU A 214 -22.57 -0.02 -21.89
CA GLU A 214 -21.62 -0.93 -21.28
C GLU A 214 -20.59 -0.23 -20.39
N LEU A 215 -20.06 0.92 -20.84
CA LEU A 215 -19.20 1.75 -20.01
C LEU A 215 -19.91 2.23 -18.75
N LYS A 216 -21.15 2.66 -18.85
CA LYS A 216 -21.97 3.03 -17.69
C LYS A 216 -22.12 1.86 -16.71
N LYS A 217 -22.35 0.64 -17.20
CA LYS A 217 -22.41 -0.58 -16.37
C LYS A 217 -21.08 -0.84 -15.66
N VAL A 218 -19.93 -0.70 -16.36
CA VAL A 218 -18.60 -0.88 -15.75
C VAL A 218 -18.40 0.12 -14.61
N LEU A 219 -18.69 1.39 -14.84
CA LEU A 219 -18.53 2.44 -13.83
C LEU A 219 -19.44 2.19 -12.61
N THR A 220 -20.72 1.86 -12.84
CA THR A 220 -21.65 1.59 -11.74
C THR A 220 -21.29 0.33 -10.95
N ASN A 221 -20.83 -0.73 -11.61
CA ASN A 221 -20.42 -1.97 -10.94
C ASN A 221 -19.12 -1.81 -10.14
N SER A 222 -18.23 -0.94 -10.60
CA SER A 222 -16.94 -0.69 -9.97
C SER A 222 -17.01 0.32 -8.82
N TYR A 223 -18.08 1.13 -8.76
CA TYR A 223 -18.26 2.22 -7.80
C TYR A 223 -18.04 1.80 -6.34
N TYR A 224 -18.66 0.71 -5.91
CA TYR A 224 -18.52 0.23 -4.52
C TYR A 224 -17.09 -0.17 -4.17
N LYS A 225 -16.42 -0.86 -5.07
CA LYS A 225 -15.02 -1.27 -4.86
C LYS A 225 -14.08 -0.07 -4.84
N SER A 226 -14.38 0.93 -5.66
CA SER A 226 -13.64 2.20 -5.67
C SER A 226 -13.75 2.92 -4.32
N ILE A 227 -14.96 3.05 -3.76
CA ILE A 227 -15.16 3.69 -2.44
C ILE A 227 -14.37 2.97 -1.35
N ILE A 228 -14.42 1.63 -1.31
CA ILE A 228 -13.67 0.86 -0.31
C ILE A 228 -12.17 1.19 -0.39
N ASN A 229 -11.62 1.19 -1.59
CA ASN A 229 -10.21 1.46 -1.80
C ASN A 229 -9.85 2.93 -1.50
N ILE A 230 -10.72 3.88 -1.84
CA ILE A 230 -10.56 5.30 -1.52
C ILE A 230 -10.48 5.48 0.00
N VAL A 231 -11.47 4.97 0.74
CA VAL A 231 -11.51 5.11 2.20
C VAL A 231 -10.26 4.48 2.83
N LYS A 232 -9.86 3.30 2.37
CA LYS A 232 -8.66 2.62 2.86
C LYS A 232 -7.37 3.44 2.68
N ASN A 233 -7.20 4.06 1.51
CA ASN A 233 -6.02 4.89 1.24
C ASN A 233 -6.10 6.28 1.87
N SER A 234 -7.32 6.76 2.17
CA SER A 234 -7.52 8.04 2.86
C SER A 234 -6.99 8.07 4.29
N TYR A 235 -6.89 6.92 4.98
CA TYR A 235 -6.29 6.86 6.32
C TYR A 235 -4.89 7.46 6.35
N TYR A 236 -4.05 7.10 5.40
CA TYR A 236 -2.65 7.57 5.33
C TYR A 236 -2.56 9.05 4.99
N TYR A 237 -3.38 9.52 4.05
CA TYR A 237 -3.39 10.92 3.66
C TYR A 237 -3.86 11.83 4.79
N ILE A 238 -4.92 11.42 5.48
CA ILE A 238 -5.43 12.13 6.67
C ILE A 238 -4.35 12.18 7.74
N SER A 239 -3.65 11.09 8.02
CA SER A 239 -2.54 11.07 8.98
C SER A 239 -1.45 12.06 8.61
N ILE A 240 -1.00 12.10 7.37
CA ILE A 240 0.05 13.02 6.92
C ILE A 240 -0.37 14.48 7.16
N ILE A 241 -1.59 14.84 6.74
CA ILE A 241 -2.09 16.21 6.88
C ILE A 241 -2.28 16.57 8.36
N PHE A 242 -2.92 15.72 9.16
CA PHE A 242 -3.15 16.00 10.57
C PHE A 242 -1.85 16.15 11.35
N ILE A 243 -0.89 15.25 11.15
CA ILE A 243 0.40 15.37 11.83
C ILE A 243 1.09 16.66 11.42
N TYR A 244 1.16 16.94 10.13
CA TYR A 244 1.81 18.16 9.66
C TYR A 244 1.18 19.41 10.27
N LEU A 245 -0.15 19.53 10.21
CA LEU A 245 -0.88 20.68 10.77
C LEU A 245 -0.70 20.78 12.28
N ILE A 246 -0.90 19.71 13.04
CA ILE A 246 -0.84 19.73 14.49
C ILE A 246 0.59 20.07 14.96
N LEU A 247 1.61 19.43 14.35
CA LEU A 247 2.99 19.66 14.74
C LEU A 247 3.47 21.07 14.37
N SER A 248 3.08 21.59 13.20
CA SER A 248 3.51 22.93 12.75
C SER A 248 2.76 24.07 13.44
N THR A 249 1.43 23.93 13.66
CA THR A 249 0.60 25.04 14.16
C THR A 249 0.45 25.05 15.68
N ARG A 250 0.35 23.87 16.30
CA ARG A 250 0.09 23.78 17.74
C ARG A 250 1.34 23.57 18.57
N TYR A 251 2.30 22.81 18.06
CA TYR A 251 3.52 22.48 18.79
C TYR A 251 4.78 23.15 18.23
N TYR A 252 4.65 23.90 17.15
CA TYR A 252 5.73 24.72 16.57
C TYR A 252 7.03 23.96 16.29
N TYR A 253 6.92 22.69 15.90
CA TYR A 253 8.09 21.91 15.48
C TYR A 253 8.68 22.47 14.20
N ALA A 254 9.99 22.38 14.07
CA ALA A 254 10.67 22.77 12.83
C ALA A 254 10.18 21.92 11.65
N ILE A 255 9.85 22.58 10.53
CA ILE A 255 9.21 21.96 9.36
C ILE A 255 10.04 20.77 8.85
N ASN A 256 11.35 20.91 8.77
CA ASN A 256 12.25 19.83 8.33
C ASN A 256 12.18 18.57 9.21
N ILE A 257 12.01 18.71 10.52
CA ILE A 257 11.84 17.58 11.45
C ILE A 257 10.50 16.89 11.20
N ILE A 258 9.45 17.68 10.96
CA ILE A 258 8.11 17.14 10.66
C ILE A 258 8.14 16.35 9.36
N GLU A 259 8.70 16.94 8.30
CA GLU A 259 8.82 16.33 6.98
C GLU A 259 9.64 15.04 7.02
N GLU A 260 10.77 15.04 7.73
CA GLU A 260 11.60 13.87 7.93
C GLU A 260 10.83 12.73 8.60
N ASN A 261 10.19 12.98 9.72
CA ASN A 261 9.47 11.97 10.48
C ASN A 261 8.27 11.40 9.71
N ILE A 262 7.50 12.25 9.02
CA ILE A 262 6.38 11.81 8.17
C ILE A 262 6.91 10.93 7.04
N THR A 263 8.01 11.30 6.41
CA THR A 263 8.61 10.52 5.34
C THR A 263 9.08 9.16 5.82
N PHE A 264 9.72 9.07 6.99
CA PHE A 264 10.11 7.77 7.56
C PHE A 264 8.90 6.88 7.81
N VAL A 265 7.86 7.39 8.47
CA VAL A 265 6.70 6.60 8.89
C VAL A 265 5.84 6.20 7.69
N TYR A 266 5.41 7.17 6.87
CA TYR A 266 4.38 6.96 5.84
C TYR A 266 4.92 6.62 4.46
N PHE A 267 6.22 6.65 4.26
CA PHE A 267 6.83 6.21 3.02
C PHE A 267 7.74 5.01 3.23
N TYR A 268 8.88 5.17 3.93
CA TYR A 268 9.86 4.09 4.03
C TYR A 268 9.36 2.91 4.89
N PHE A 269 8.90 3.18 6.11
CA PHE A 269 8.48 2.09 7.00
C PHE A 269 7.15 1.47 6.61
N LEU A 270 6.19 2.27 6.15
CA LEU A 270 4.92 1.73 5.66
C LEU A 270 5.11 0.82 4.45
N PHE A 271 6.09 1.11 3.59
CA PHE A 271 6.43 0.23 2.47
C PHE A 271 7.00 -1.10 2.94
N LEU A 272 7.91 -1.08 3.93
CA LEU A 272 8.41 -2.29 4.60
C LEU A 272 7.27 -3.14 5.18
N ILE A 273 6.35 -2.51 5.88
CA ILE A 273 5.20 -3.16 6.50
C ILE A 273 4.27 -3.79 5.44
N ASN A 274 3.96 -3.08 4.38
CA ASN A 274 3.14 -3.61 3.29
C ASN A 274 3.80 -4.81 2.60
N TYR A 275 5.12 -4.79 2.46
CA TYR A 275 5.89 -5.93 1.96
C TYR A 275 5.74 -7.16 2.87
N LEU A 276 5.87 -6.99 4.18
CA LEU A 276 5.65 -8.06 5.16
C LEU A 276 4.24 -8.64 5.09
N ILE A 277 3.23 -7.78 5.03
CA ILE A 277 1.81 -8.20 4.91
C ILE A 277 1.60 -9.03 3.64
N GLU A 278 2.20 -8.65 2.52
CA GLU A 278 2.09 -9.40 1.26
C GLU A 278 2.75 -10.78 1.33
N ILE A 279 3.94 -10.89 1.96
CA ILE A 279 4.61 -12.18 2.19
C ILE A 279 3.75 -13.09 3.06
N ILE A 280 3.23 -12.56 4.17
CA ILE A 280 2.43 -13.34 5.11
C ILE A 280 1.12 -13.79 4.47
N ASN A 281 0.44 -12.92 3.74
CA ASN A 281 -0.74 -13.30 2.96
C ASN A 281 -0.44 -14.40 1.94
N TYR A 282 0.76 -14.39 1.34
CA TYR A 282 1.21 -15.47 0.48
C TYR A 282 1.38 -16.79 1.22
N LEU A 283 2.06 -16.76 2.37
CA LEU A 283 2.28 -17.95 3.20
C LEU A 283 0.96 -18.53 3.69
N LEU A 284 0.04 -17.69 4.14
CA LEU A 284 -1.28 -18.10 4.61
C LEU A 284 -2.11 -18.76 3.51
N LYS A 285 -2.16 -18.20 2.31
CA LYS A 285 -2.87 -18.80 1.17
C LYS A 285 -2.30 -20.16 0.75
N LYS A 286 -1.03 -20.42 1.03
CA LYS A 286 -0.38 -21.70 0.74
C LYS A 286 -0.62 -22.75 1.82
N LEU A 287 -0.61 -22.34 3.09
CA LEU A 287 -0.63 -23.24 4.24
C LEU A 287 -2.05 -23.60 4.70
N ILE A 288 -3.01 -22.71 4.44
CA ILE A 288 -4.34 -22.81 5.03
C ILE A 288 -5.39 -22.66 3.92
N LYS A 289 -6.29 -23.67 3.82
CA LYS A 289 -7.59 -23.51 3.16
C LYS A 289 -8.59 -23.16 4.25
N PRO A 290 -8.92 -21.88 4.45
CA PRO A 290 -9.78 -21.50 5.55
C PRO A 290 -11.23 -21.87 5.21
N ASP A 291 -11.83 -22.72 6.04
CA ASP A 291 -13.26 -23.02 5.93
C ASP A 291 -14.11 -21.87 6.50
N ASN A 292 -13.53 -21.08 7.41
CA ASN A 292 -14.20 -19.97 8.10
C ASN A 292 -13.31 -18.72 8.26
N ILE A 293 -13.93 -17.53 8.27
CA ILE A 293 -13.25 -16.24 8.48
C ILE A 293 -12.53 -16.19 9.84
N THR A 294 -13.11 -16.81 10.89
CA THR A 294 -12.53 -16.85 12.24
C THR A 294 -11.22 -17.61 12.27
N ASP A 295 -11.12 -18.76 11.60
CA ASP A 295 -9.89 -19.54 11.50
C ASP A 295 -8.81 -18.77 10.72
N TYR A 296 -9.21 -18.01 9.74
CA TYR A 296 -8.28 -17.19 8.96
C TYR A 296 -7.72 -16.03 9.80
N LEU A 297 -8.57 -15.32 10.55
CA LEU A 297 -8.15 -14.25 11.45
C LEU A 297 -7.23 -14.78 12.57
N TYR A 298 -7.58 -15.94 13.17
CA TYR A 298 -6.75 -16.62 14.17
C TYR A 298 -5.35 -16.92 13.61
N ASN A 299 -5.26 -17.51 12.42
CA ASN A 299 -3.99 -17.89 11.82
C ASN A 299 -3.12 -16.68 11.45
N ILE A 300 -3.73 -15.53 11.11
CA ILE A 300 -2.98 -14.28 10.93
C ILE A 300 -2.32 -13.86 12.23
N VAL A 301 -3.08 -13.79 13.31
CA VAL A 301 -2.53 -13.40 14.62
C VAL A 301 -1.43 -14.38 15.04
N LYS A 302 -1.66 -15.69 14.88
CA LYS A 302 -0.69 -16.74 15.19
C LYS A 302 0.64 -16.56 14.45
N ILE A 303 0.64 -16.09 13.21
CA ILE A 303 1.85 -15.93 12.42
C ILE A 303 2.44 -14.51 12.55
N MET A 304 1.59 -13.48 12.51
CA MET A 304 2.08 -12.11 12.49
C MET A 304 2.56 -11.60 13.84
N LEU A 305 1.95 -12.04 14.94
CA LEU A 305 2.32 -11.53 16.26
C LEU A 305 3.78 -11.88 16.64
N PRO A 306 4.26 -13.15 16.52
CA PRO A 306 5.66 -13.44 16.77
C PRO A 306 6.61 -12.71 15.81
N ILE A 307 6.24 -12.58 14.54
CA ILE A 307 7.05 -11.83 13.56
C ILE A 307 7.15 -10.35 13.97
N ALA A 308 6.04 -9.73 14.39
CA ALA A 308 6.03 -8.35 14.86
C ALA A 308 6.92 -8.15 16.09
N ILE A 309 6.89 -9.07 17.05
CA ILE A 309 7.73 -9.03 18.25
C ILE A 309 9.21 -9.14 17.88
N ILE A 310 9.58 -10.11 17.04
CA ILE A 310 10.97 -10.29 16.60
C ILE A 310 11.47 -9.05 15.84
N LEU A 311 10.69 -8.56 14.87
CA LEU A 311 11.04 -7.37 14.10
C LEU A 311 11.12 -6.12 14.97
N SER A 312 10.30 -6.03 16.03
CA SER A 312 10.36 -4.94 16.99
C SER A 312 11.65 -4.97 17.80
N ALA A 313 12.09 -6.16 18.26
CA ALA A 313 13.34 -6.33 18.98
C ALA A 313 14.57 -5.98 18.12
N ILE A 314 14.55 -6.31 16.81
CA ILE A 314 15.67 -6.02 15.91
C ILE A 314 15.53 -4.69 15.14
N SER A 315 14.46 -3.90 15.41
CA SER A 315 14.19 -2.66 14.67
C SER A 315 15.33 -1.63 14.76
N PRO A 316 16.07 -1.43 15.88
CA PRO A 316 17.21 -0.54 15.92
C PRO A 316 18.34 -0.98 14.95
N LEU A 317 18.56 -2.29 14.86
CA LEU A 317 19.56 -2.88 13.99
C LEU A 317 19.17 -2.72 12.50
N ILE A 318 17.88 -2.95 12.18
CA ILE A 318 17.36 -2.73 10.83
C ILE A 318 17.51 -1.26 10.44
N CYS A 319 17.10 -0.34 11.31
CA CYS A 319 17.20 1.09 11.05
C CYS A 319 18.66 1.55 10.91
N LYS A 320 19.58 0.97 11.64
CA LYS A 320 21.02 1.22 11.48
C LYS A 320 21.54 0.74 10.12
N ILE A 321 21.22 -0.50 9.73
CA ILE A 321 21.74 -1.09 8.49
C ILE A 321 21.13 -0.44 7.25
N VAL A 322 19.82 -0.21 7.27
CA VAL A 322 19.07 0.24 6.10
C VAL A 322 19.12 1.76 5.94
N PHE A 323 18.99 2.50 7.03
CA PHE A 323 18.82 3.96 7.03
C PHE A 323 19.94 4.71 7.74
N ASN A 324 20.91 4.01 8.32
CA ASN A 324 21.95 4.59 9.17
C ASN A 324 21.40 5.53 10.29
N ASN A 325 20.17 5.29 10.74
CA ASN A 325 19.46 6.10 11.72
C ASN A 325 18.70 5.21 12.72
N PRO A 326 19.37 4.72 13.78
CA PRO A 326 18.76 3.81 14.77
C PRO A 326 17.66 4.49 15.59
N ASP A 327 17.67 5.82 15.74
CA ASP A 327 16.70 6.56 16.56
C ASP A 327 15.27 6.48 16.02
N LYS A 328 15.12 6.21 14.72
CA LYS A 328 13.82 6.01 14.08
C LYS A 328 13.20 4.63 14.34
N SER A 329 13.92 3.74 15.04
CA SER A 329 13.47 2.36 15.31
C SER A 329 12.14 2.27 16.04
N VAL A 330 11.84 3.22 16.93
CA VAL A 330 10.60 3.22 17.70
C VAL A 330 9.37 3.35 16.78
N TYR A 331 9.47 4.13 15.70
CA TYR A 331 8.40 4.19 14.69
C TYR A 331 8.19 2.84 14.00
N LEU A 332 9.29 2.17 13.63
CA LEU A 332 9.22 0.85 12.99
C LEU A 332 8.62 -0.19 13.94
N THR A 333 8.99 -0.15 15.23
CA THR A 333 8.41 -1.02 16.28
C THR A 333 6.89 -0.87 16.36
N MET A 334 6.37 0.35 16.44
CA MET A 334 4.92 0.59 16.49
C MET A 334 4.22 0.15 15.20
N LEU A 335 4.84 0.40 14.05
CA LEU A 335 4.29 0.01 12.76
C LEU A 335 4.28 -1.52 12.54
N ASN A 336 5.19 -2.27 13.17
CA ASN A 336 5.15 -3.74 13.14
C ASN A 336 3.85 -4.27 13.78
N PHE A 337 3.39 -3.66 14.89
CA PHE A 337 2.09 -4.00 15.47
C PHE A 337 0.91 -3.50 14.62
N MET A 338 1.04 -2.33 13.99
CA MET A 338 0.04 -1.84 13.04
C MET A 338 -0.11 -2.78 11.83
N ALA A 339 0.94 -3.49 11.43
CA ALA A 339 0.88 -4.48 10.36
C ALA A 339 -0.14 -5.59 10.63
N ILE A 340 -0.27 -6.02 11.90
CA ILE A 340 -1.25 -7.03 12.30
C ILE A 340 -2.66 -6.49 12.07
N THR A 341 -2.94 -5.27 12.53
CA THR A 341 -4.26 -4.65 12.37
C THR A 341 -4.61 -4.43 10.90
N ILE A 342 -3.66 -4.00 10.06
CA ILE A 342 -3.87 -3.83 8.61
C ILE A 342 -4.16 -5.19 7.94
N ALA A 343 -3.45 -6.25 8.31
CA ALA A 343 -3.69 -7.58 7.76
C ALA A 343 -5.08 -8.11 8.12
N LEU A 344 -5.48 -7.98 9.40
CA LEU A 344 -6.81 -8.34 9.87
C LEU A 344 -7.91 -7.52 9.18
N TYR A 345 -7.69 -6.22 9.01
CA TYR A 345 -8.60 -5.32 8.33
C TYR A 345 -8.84 -5.73 6.87
N ASN A 346 -7.77 -5.99 6.11
CA ASN A 346 -7.88 -6.40 4.72
C ASN A 346 -8.76 -7.65 4.56
N ILE A 347 -8.58 -8.65 5.44
CA ILE A 347 -9.35 -9.89 5.37
C ILE A 347 -10.78 -9.69 5.82
N THR A 348 -11.00 -8.93 6.89
CA THR A 348 -12.37 -8.66 7.37
C THR A 348 -13.18 -7.98 6.28
N ILE A 349 -12.61 -6.96 5.62
CA ILE A 349 -13.27 -6.23 4.54
C ILE A 349 -13.57 -7.13 3.34
N ASP A 350 -12.61 -7.96 2.92
CA ASP A 350 -12.80 -8.86 1.77
C ASP A 350 -13.90 -9.92 2.02
N ASN A 351 -14.23 -10.20 3.27
CA ASN A 351 -15.22 -11.21 3.66
C ASN A 351 -16.59 -10.65 4.07
N ILE A 352 -16.76 -9.33 4.19
CA ILE A 352 -18.08 -8.73 4.47
C ILE A 352 -18.96 -8.82 3.23
N LYS A 353 -20.01 -9.64 3.30
CA LYS A 353 -20.95 -9.83 2.19
C LYS A 353 -21.93 -8.66 2.02
N SER A 354 -22.30 -7.99 3.12
CA SER A 354 -23.24 -6.86 3.10
C SER A 354 -22.55 -5.56 2.76
N ARG A 355 -22.86 -4.98 1.60
CA ARG A 355 -22.31 -3.69 1.15
C ARG A 355 -22.59 -2.55 2.15
N LYS A 356 -23.80 -2.51 2.72
CA LYS A 356 -24.21 -1.48 3.69
C LYS A 356 -23.34 -1.53 4.95
N ILE A 357 -23.15 -2.71 5.50
CA ILE A 357 -22.31 -2.93 6.70
C ILE A 357 -20.86 -2.55 6.43
N LEU A 358 -20.35 -2.90 5.26
CA LEU A 358 -19.00 -2.56 4.84
C LEU A 358 -18.79 -1.04 4.82
N HIS A 359 -19.70 -0.27 4.23
CA HIS A 359 -19.63 1.19 4.22
C HIS A 359 -19.69 1.79 5.62
N ILE A 360 -20.59 1.29 6.47
CA ILE A 360 -20.71 1.75 7.86
C ILE A 360 -19.40 1.48 8.63
N SER A 361 -18.84 0.28 8.54
CA SER A 361 -17.58 -0.11 9.18
C SER A 361 -16.42 0.81 8.75
N LEU A 362 -16.29 1.06 7.45
CA LEU A 362 -15.25 1.92 6.88
C LEU A 362 -15.41 3.38 7.32
N LEU A 363 -16.61 3.92 7.25
CA LEU A 363 -16.89 5.31 7.63
C LEU A 363 -16.68 5.55 9.13
N ILE A 364 -17.18 4.66 9.99
CA ILE A 364 -16.98 4.78 11.44
C ILE A 364 -15.49 4.69 11.78
N GLY A 365 -14.75 3.78 11.14
CA GLY A 365 -13.30 3.72 11.33
C GLY A 365 -12.60 5.02 10.94
N LEU A 366 -12.94 5.61 9.80
CA LEU A 366 -12.36 6.86 9.35
C LEU A 366 -12.73 8.04 10.27
N LEU A 367 -14.00 8.13 10.68
CA LEU A 367 -14.45 9.15 11.64
C LEU A 367 -13.77 8.98 12.99
N SER A 368 -13.62 7.76 13.50
CA SER A 368 -12.90 7.50 14.75
C SER A 368 -11.44 7.92 14.65
N LYS A 369 -10.77 7.71 13.50
CA LYS A 369 -9.41 8.22 13.26
C LYS A 369 -9.33 9.73 13.43
N VAL A 370 -10.23 10.48 12.80
CA VAL A 370 -10.26 11.95 12.89
C VAL A 370 -10.48 12.42 14.34
N ILE A 371 -11.42 11.80 15.05
CA ILE A 371 -11.78 12.21 16.42
C ILE A 371 -10.67 11.86 17.43
N ILE A 372 -10.07 10.67 17.32
CA ILE A 372 -9.14 10.13 18.33
C ILE A 372 -7.72 10.68 18.13
N THR A 373 -7.32 11.08 16.93
CA THR A 373 -5.95 11.52 16.64
C THR A 373 -5.50 12.67 17.52
N ILE A 374 -6.29 13.74 17.65
CA ILE A 374 -5.91 14.92 18.42
C ILE A 374 -5.76 14.63 19.91
N PRO A 375 -6.72 13.96 20.59
CA PRO A 375 -6.57 13.57 21.99
C PRO A 375 -5.33 12.69 22.24
N LEU A 376 -5.05 11.73 21.37
CA LEU A 376 -3.89 10.86 21.55
C LEU A 376 -2.56 11.59 21.33
N ILE A 377 -2.45 12.44 20.33
CA ILE A 377 -1.26 13.28 20.14
C ILE A 377 -1.01 14.13 21.39
N ASN A 378 -2.06 14.75 21.95
CA ASN A 378 -1.95 15.52 23.19
C ASN A 378 -1.54 14.68 24.40
N ALA A 379 -2.06 13.44 24.52
CA ALA A 379 -1.69 12.51 25.59
C ALA A 379 -0.20 12.14 25.52
N PHE A 380 0.29 11.76 24.33
CA PHE A 380 1.70 11.44 24.13
C PHE A 380 2.61 12.65 24.38
N TYR A 381 2.18 13.85 24.00
CA TYR A 381 2.91 15.09 24.33
C TYR A 381 3.06 15.29 25.84
N ARG A 382 1.96 15.14 26.60
CA ARG A 382 1.98 15.29 28.06
C ARG A 382 2.86 14.25 28.75
N MET A 383 3.00 13.07 28.16
CA MET A 383 3.87 11.99 28.64
C MET A 383 5.34 12.19 28.24
N GLY A 384 5.69 13.24 27.48
CA GLY A 384 7.05 13.47 27.01
C GLY A 384 7.48 12.58 25.82
N TYR A 385 6.53 11.87 25.19
CA TYR A 385 6.80 11.02 24.04
C TYR A 385 6.65 11.77 22.72
N ASN A 386 7.19 11.18 21.66
CA ASN A 386 7.06 11.73 20.30
C ASN A 386 5.58 11.71 19.86
N LEU A 387 5.14 12.84 19.33
CA LEU A 387 3.73 13.08 18.97
C LEU A 387 3.21 12.16 17.85
N ILE A 388 4.10 11.68 16.98
CA ILE A 388 3.75 10.75 15.90
C ILE A 388 3.24 9.41 16.44
N TYR A 389 3.67 9.01 17.64
CA TYR A 389 3.12 7.81 18.29
C TYR A 389 1.62 7.92 18.54
N GLY A 390 1.13 9.12 18.87
CA GLY A 390 -0.31 9.38 19.01
C GLY A 390 -1.09 9.11 17.71
N ASP A 391 -0.53 9.47 16.56
CA ASP A 391 -1.17 9.20 15.27
C ASP A 391 -1.12 7.72 14.87
N ILE A 392 0.02 7.05 15.04
CA ILE A 392 0.13 5.61 14.76
C ILE A 392 -0.86 4.84 15.64
N THR A 393 -0.92 5.17 16.94
CA THR A 393 -1.84 4.55 17.90
C THR A 393 -3.31 4.82 17.53
N SER A 394 -3.64 6.05 17.11
CA SER A 394 -4.99 6.37 16.64
C SER A 394 -5.37 5.58 15.38
N SER A 395 -4.41 5.31 14.50
CA SER A 395 -4.61 4.45 13.32
C SER A 395 -4.91 3.00 13.73
N ILE A 396 -4.15 2.44 14.67
CA ILE A 396 -4.38 1.09 15.20
C ILE A 396 -5.78 0.99 15.80
N ILE A 397 -6.18 1.94 16.66
CA ILE A 397 -7.50 1.95 17.30
C ILE A 397 -8.61 2.07 16.27
N SER A 398 -8.52 3.00 15.34
CA SER A 398 -9.57 3.25 14.33
C SER A 398 -9.74 2.06 13.36
N ILE A 399 -8.66 1.45 12.95
CA ILE A 399 -8.69 0.23 12.14
C ILE A 399 -9.30 -0.92 12.94
N THR A 400 -8.96 -1.08 14.22
CA THR A 400 -9.54 -2.08 15.11
C THR A 400 -11.05 -1.89 15.28
N ILE A 401 -11.53 -0.65 15.44
CA ILE A 401 -12.97 -0.35 15.47
C ILE A 401 -13.67 -0.81 14.19
N SER A 402 -13.07 -0.52 13.02
CA SER A 402 -13.61 -1.02 11.74
C SER A 402 -13.68 -2.55 11.69
N ILE A 403 -12.63 -3.24 12.17
CA ILE A 403 -12.60 -4.71 12.20
C ILE A 403 -13.71 -5.25 13.09
N VAL A 404 -13.87 -4.71 14.30
CA VAL A 404 -14.89 -5.14 15.26
C VAL A 404 -16.29 -4.98 14.71
N ILE A 405 -16.62 -3.82 14.14
CA ILE A 405 -17.92 -3.56 13.52
C ILE A 405 -18.17 -4.54 12.35
N GLY A 406 -17.18 -4.71 11.48
CA GLY A 406 -17.26 -5.64 10.35
C GLY A 406 -17.45 -7.09 10.81
N TYR A 407 -16.71 -7.50 11.83
CA TYR A 407 -16.77 -8.86 12.40
C TYR A 407 -18.12 -9.16 13.08
N ILE A 408 -18.58 -8.27 13.97
CA ILE A 408 -19.87 -8.44 14.66
C ILE A 408 -21.01 -8.62 13.64
N SER A 409 -20.97 -7.85 12.60
CA SER A 409 -22.00 -7.88 11.55
C SER A 409 -21.90 -9.12 10.64
N ALA A 410 -20.71 -9.71 10.50
CA ALA A 410 -20.52 -10.97 9.77
C ALA A 410 -20.91 -12.21 10.60
N LYS A 411 -20.88 -12.07 11.96
CA LYS A 411 -21.01 -13.18 12.92
C LYS A 411 -22.43 -13.71 13.10
N ASN A 412 -23.46 -13.05 12.61
CA ASN A 412 -24.89 -13.46 12.82
C ASN A 412 -25.20 -14.91 12.42
N LYS A 413 -24.22 -15.78 12.15
CA LYS A 413 -24.41 -17.18 11.72
C LYS A 413 -23.54 -18.23 12.41
N SER A 414 -22.74 -17.94 13.44
CA SER A 414 -22.02 -19.06 14.12
C SER A 414 -21.81 -18.88 15.62
N PRO A 415 -22.24 -19.89 16.46
CA PRO A 415 -22.21 -19.84 17.93
C PRO A 415 -20.85 -20.19 18.55
N LYS A 416 -19.74 -20.27 17.81
CA LYS A 416 -18.45 -20.81 18.29
C LYS A 416 -17.49 -19.76 18.87
N GLY A 417 -17.95 -18.60 19.33
CA GLY A 417 -17.11 -17.48 19.74
C GLY A 417 -16.23 -17.73 20.96
N ALA A 418 -16.67 -18.49 21.97
CA ALA A 418 -15.91 -18.73 23.21
C ALA A 418 -14.64 -19.55 22.98
N LYS A 419 -14.68 -20.59 22.17
CA LYS A 419 -13.52 -21.44 21.85
C LYS A 419 -12.36 -20.71 21.16
N TYR A 420 -12.64 -19.57 20.49
CA TYR A 420 -11.58 -18.78 19.84
C TYR A 420 -10.90 -17.81 20.79
N LEU A 421 -11.58 -17.37 21.83
CA LEU A 421 -11.01 -16.48 22.84
C LEU A 421 -9.87 -17.20 23.59
N ASP A 422 -10.11 -18.43 24.03
CA ASP A 422 -9.09 -19.26 24.69
C ASP A 422 -7.89 -19.52 23.79
N LYS A 423 -8.13 -19.78 22.49
CA LYS A 423 -7.05 -19.96 21.52
C LYS A 423 -6.23 -18.67 21.30
N ILE A 424 -6.87 -17.51 21.29
CA ILE A 424 -6.18 -16.21 21.16
C ILE A 424 -5.39 -15.92 22.43
N LEU A 425 -5.94 -16.18 23.61
CA LEU A 425 -5.23 -16.02 24.89
C LEU A 425 -3.98 -16.90 24.95
N ASN A 426 -4.05 -18.14 24.49
CA ASN A 426 -2.88 -19.01 24.40
C ASN A 426 -1.79 -18.46 23.47
N ILE A 427 -2.19 -17.91 22.31
CA ILE A 427 -1.21 -17.25 21.42
C ILE A 427 -0.56 -16.05 22.11
N LEU A 428 -1.34 -15.22 22.79
CA LEU A 428 -0.81 -14.07 23.54
C LEU A 428 0.18 -14.51 24.60
N TYR A 429 -0.17 -15.53 25.42
CA TYR A 429 0.70 -16.07 26.45
C TYR A 429 2.03 -16.57 25.88
N GLU A 430 1.99 -17.38 24.82
CA GLU A 430 3.18 -17.89 24.13
C GLU A 430 4.07 -16.76 23.58
N ASN A 431 3.46 -15.71 23.06
CA ASN A 431 4.21 -14.58 22.51
C ASN A 431 4.76 -13.63 23.59
N ILE A 432 4.13 -13.57 24.76
CA ILE A 432 4.70 -12.90 25.94
C ILE A 432 6.00 -13.60 26.37
N ILE A 433 6.04 -14.92 26.38
CA ILE A 433 7.26 -15.68 26.69
C ILE A 433 8.37 -15.35 25.69
N LEU A 434 8.05 -15.32 24.38
CA LEU A 434 9.01 -14.92 23.35
C LEU A 434 9.54 -13.49 23.59
N ALA A 435 8.65 -12.54 23.90
CA ALA A 435 9.01 -11.15 24.17
C ALA A 435 9.96 -11.06 25.39
N ILE A 436 9.66 -11.79 26.49
CA ILE A 436 10.51 -11.85 27.67
C ILE A 436 11.90 -12.40 27.33
N ILE A 437 11.99 -13.48 26.54
CA ILE A 437 13.27 -14.04 26.08
C ILE A 437 14.09 -13.00 25.33
N LEU A 438 13.47 -12.24 24.42
CA LEU A 438 14.17 -11.22 23.62
C LEU A 438 14.59 -10.01 24.48
N ILE A 439 13.79 -9.62 25.48
CA ILE A 439 14.14 -8.56 26.43
C ILE A 439 15.33 -9.00 27.29
N ILE A 440 15.31 -10.23 27.82
CA ILE A 440 16.43 -10.79 28.58
C ILE A 440 17.69 -10.84 27.71
N LEU A 441 17.56 -11.21 26.44
CA LEU A 441 18.67 -11.23 25.49
C LEU A 441 19.27 -9.82 25.31
N GLU A 442 18.45 -8.78 25.24
CA GLU A 442 18.88 -7.39 25.14
C GLU A 442 19.67 -6.93 26.37
N PHE A 443 19.28 -7.39 27.57
CA PHE A 443 20.02 -7.16 28.81
C PHE A 443 21.38 -7.85 28.82
N ILE A 444 21.48 -9.10 28.30
CA ILE A 444 22.71 -9.89 28.30
C ILE A 444 23.66 -9.41 27.18
N VAL A 445 23.09 -9.14 26.02
CA VAL A 445 23.82 -8.70 24.82
C VAL A 445 23.19 -7.39 24.34
N PRO A 446 23.65 -6.24 24.87
CA PRO A 446 23.11 -4.94 24.49
C PRO A 446 23.16 -4.70 22.99
N ILE A 447 22.13 -4.06 22.46
CA ILE A 447 22.05 -3.72 21.04
C ILE A 447 23.14 -2.69 20.74
N ASP A 448 24.15 -3.12 19.95
CA ASP A 448 25.23 -2.26 19.48
C ASP A 448 24.98 -1.85 18.03
N THR A 449 24.67 -0.57 17.84
CA THR A 449 24.44 0.04 16.53
C THR A 449 25.67 0.82 16.03
N THR A 450 26.84 0.70 16.68
CA THR A 450 28.02 1.48 16.31
C THR A 450 28.64 1.02 14.99
N SER A 451 28.57 -0.30 14.69
CA SER A 451 29.09 -0.84 13.43
C SER A 451 28.08 -1.70 12.68
N TYR A 452 28.14 -1.67 11.36
CA TYR A 452 27.30 -2.51 10.48
C TYR A 452 27.49 -4.01 10.71
N LEU A 453 28.75 -4.44 10.88
CA LEU A 453 29.07 -5.86 11.09
C LEU A 453 28.47 -6.40 12.39
N LYS A 454 28.63 -5.64 13.49
CA LYS A 454 28.03 -6.00 14.78
C LYS A 454 26.51 -6.04 14.70
N SER A 455 25.89 -5.06 14.05
CA SER A 455 24.44 -5.04 13.84
C SER A 455 23.96 -6.26 13.04
N LEU A 456 24.67 -6.69 12.00
CA LEU A 456 24.34 -7.90 11.24
C LEU A 456 24.47 -9.17 12.08
N LEU A 457 25.55 -9.31 12.86
CA LEU A 457 25.75 -10.45 13.75
C LEU A 457 24.64 -10.55 14.82
N LEU A 458 24.24 -9.40 15.40
CA LEU A 458 23.15 -9.35 16.36
C LEU A 458 21.81 -9.76 15.72
N ILE A 459 21.50 -9.32 14.52
CA ILE A 459 20.28 -9.78 13.80
C ILE A 459 20.29 -11.30 13.67
N VAL A 460 21.40 -11.90 13.24
CA VAL A 460 21.53 -13.35 13.12
C VAL A 460 21.33 -14.05 14.48
N LEU A 461 21.87 -13.48 15.56
CA LEU A 461 21.72 -13.99 16.91
C LEU A 461 20.24 -13.98 17.35
N TYR A 462 19.54 -12.83 17.23
CA TYR A 462 18.14 -12.70 17.59
C TYR A 462 17.23 -13.64 16.78
N LEU A 463 17.47 -13.76 15.48
CA LEU A 463 16.74 -14.69 14.62
C LEU A 463 17.00 -16.16 14.98
N SER A 464 18.25 -16.51 15.34
CA SER A 464 18.63 -17.87 15.71
C SER A 464 17.97 -18.30 17.03
N ILE A 465 17.93 -17.40 18.03
CA ILE A 465 17.27 -17.64 19.31
C ILE A 465 15.76 -17.77 19.11
N SER A 466 15.16 -16.90 18.32
CA SER A 466 13.74 -16.98 17.97
C SER A 466 13.40 -18.30 17.26
N TYR A 467 14.22 -18.72 16.32
CA TYR A 467 14.08 -20.01 15.65
C TYR A 467 14.20 -21.20 16.61
N GLY A 468 15.19 -21.14 17.52
CA GLY A 468 15.37 -22.13 18.59
C GLY A 468 14.13 -22.26 19.47
N TYR A 469 13.55 -21.13 19.89
CA TYR A 469 12.30 -21.10 20.64
C TYR A 469 11.14 -21.81 19.90
N PHE A 470 10.94 -21.52 18.62
CA PHE A 470 9.89 -22.17 17.83
C PHE A 470 10.14 -23.67 17.63
N LYS A 471 11.40 -24.09 17.47
CA LYS A 471 11.76 -25.50 17.34
C LYS A 471 11.51 -26.27 18.64
N ILE A 472 11.87 -25.71 19.76
CA ILE A 472 11.59 -26.29 21.10
C ILE A 472 10.08 -26.40 21.32
N LYS A 473 9.33 -25.30 21.05
CA LYS A 473 7.88 -25.27 21.16
C LYS A 473 7.22 -26.38 20.35
N LYS A 474 7.62 -26.55 19.08
CA LYS A 474 7.08 -27.61 18.22
C LYS A 474 7.32 -29.01 18.78
N LYS A 475 8.45 -29.22 19.46
CA LYS A 475 8.80 -30.53 20.01
C LYS A 475 8.03 -30.88 21.29
N TYR A 476 7.63 -29.88 22.12
CA TYR A 476 7.06 -30.11 23.45
C TYR A 476 5.58 -29.74 23.59
N ILE A 477 4.97 -29.08 22.61
CA ILE A 477 3.60 -28.59 22.67
C ILE A 477 2.71 -29.26 21.60
N GLU A 478 3.28 -29.80 20.51
CA GLU A 478 2.64 -30.71 19.54
C GLU A 478 2.93 -32.16 19.93
#